data_38ddfe8fbf4e1c01602f98519ed1f075
#
_entry.id   38ddfe8fbf4e1c01602f98519ed1f075
#
_cell.length_a   1.000
_cell.length_b   1.000
_cell.length_c   1.000
_cell.angle_alpha   90.00
_cell.angle_beta   90.00
_cell.angle_gamma   90.00
#
_symmetry.space_group_name_H-M   'P 1'
#
loop_
_entity.id
_entity.type
_entity.pdbx_description
1 polymer ?
#
loop_
_entity_poly.entity_id
_entity_poly.type
_entity_poly.pdbx_seq_one_letter_code
_entity_poly.pdbx_strand_id
1 'polypeptide(L)'
;MQMCLGATYSWSVYVEPIRELTGLLQGPVQAPFTVFYFAFPGTMMLAGTLLPLLGPRRCAMIGGVLFGGGWMLGGLGVHHFGFTILGIGLMAGIGVGMAYIVPISVAIQWFPDKKGLVTGVAVAGFGGGAALVSKLGGWMMTGLGHSPFETFTVFGAAFFLLVVLAGSTMVNPPDAERKRPLPLMPRDILPKRAFKVLYFAMFAGLTAGFAVNANLKELFPAGAVEAGVTAVALFAVANAAGRVAWGAIFDRVRSAAAIRANLLAQAVALLAAPFLLRSAEGLWTVAVLTGFNYGGVLVVYVNAVARNWGGAHVGQVYGWLFSANVPAALSPIFAGLAFDYFGDFHVALGLVAGVLIFAAAVVWHEAPAVNGQGAGRDAA
;
A
#
# COMPACT_ATOMS: atom_id res chain seq x y z
N MET A 1 7.29 -11.17 -8.64
CA MET A 1 6.17 -11.35 -7.69
C MET A 1 5.49 -10.02 -7.35
N GLN A 2 6.15 -9.05 -6.73
CA GLN A 2 5.52 -7.78 -6.33
C GLN A 2 4.86 -7.02 -7.50
N MET A 3 5.48 -7.01 -8.67
CA MET A 3 4.89 -6.39 -9.86
C MET A 3 3.54 -7.01 -10.27
N CYS A 4 3.39 -8.33 -10.15
CA CYS A 4 2.11 -8.98 -10.42
C CYS A 4 1.07 -8.62 -9.35
N LEU A 5 1.46 -8.69 -8.05
CA LEU A 5 0.55 -8.42 -6.94
C LEU A 5 -0.02 -6.99 -6.95
N GLY A 6 0.70 -6.04 -7.55
CA GLY A 6 0.25 -4.65 -7.73
C GLY A 6 -0.82 -4.44 -8.80
N ALA A 7 -1.16 -5.47 -9.58
CA ALA A 7 -2.07 -5.36 -10.71
C ALA A 7 -3.45 -4.77 -10.39
N THR A 8 -3.99 -5.03 -9.20
CA THR A 8 -5.32 -4.54 -8.81
C THR A 8 -5.40 -3.01 -8.74
N TYR A 9 -4.27 -2.31 -8.57
CA TYR A 9 -4.24 -0.84 -8.67
C TYR A 9 -4.50 -0.32 -10.10
N SER A 10 -4.46 -1.18 -11.13
CA SER A 10 -4.84 -0.82 -12.50
C SER A 10 -6.35 -0.85 -12.75
N TRP A 11 -7.18 -1.09 -11.72
CA TRP A 11 -8.64 -1.29 -11.83
C TRP A 11 -9.34 -0.20 -12.65
N SER A 12 -8.92 1.06 -12.50
CA SER A 12 -9.52 2.21 -13.21
C SER A 12 -9.53 2.06 -14.73
N VAL A 13 -8.60 1.29 -15.31
CA VAL A 13 -8.51 1.06 -16.77
C VAL A 13 -9.68 0.22 -17.28
N TYR A 14 -10.26 -0.61 -16.44
CA TYR A 14 -11.33 -1.56 -16.81
C TYR A 14 -12.74 -1.02 -16.54
N VAL A 15 -12.87 0.06 -15.75
CA VAL A 15 -14.16 0.56 -15.27
C VAL A 15 -15.08 0.95 -16.43
N GLU A 16 -14.61 1.80 -17.33
CA GLU A 16 -15.42 2.26 -18.47
C GLU A 16 -15.76 1.12 -19.44
N PRO A 17 -14.80 0.30 -19.91
CA PRO A 17 -15.10 -0.87 -20.75
C PRO A 17 -16.08 -1.87 -20.12
N ILE A 18 -16.03 -2.07 -18.79
CA ILE A 18 -17.00 -2.93 -18.11
C ILE A 18 -18.39 -2.30 -18.12
N ARG A 19 -18.50 -0.99 -17.88
CA ARG A 19 -19.78 -0.28 -17.91
C ARG A 19 -20.44 -0.33 -19.28
N GLU A 20 -19.66 -0.13 -20.34
CA GLU A 20 -20.14 -0.22 -21.72
C GLU A 20 -20.67 -1.62 -22.05
N LEU A 21 -19.96 -2.68 -21.62
CA LEU A 21 -20.34 -4.06 -21.89
C LEU A 21 -21.52 -4.56 -21.03
N THR A 22 -21.62 -4.12 -19.79
CA THR A 22 -22.57 -4.70 -18.82
C THR A 22 -23.77 -3.81 -18.56
N GLY A 23 -23.71 -2.52 -18.90
CA GLY A 23 -24.73 -1.52 -18.55
C GLY A 23 -24.76 -1.17 -17.05
N LEU A 24 -23.80 -1.65 -16.25
CA LEU A 24 -23.75 -1.38 -14.82
C LEU A 24 -23.42 0.09 -14.55
N LEU A 25 -23.96 0.62 -13.46
CA LEU A 25 -23.62 1.94 -12.94
C LEU A 25 -22.20 1.97 -12.37
N GLN A 26 -21.65 3.17 -12.22
CA GLN A 26 -20.29 3.41 -11.70
C GLN A 26 -20.04 2.74 -10.33
N GLY A 27 -20.98 2.85 -9.40
CA GLY A 27 -20.84 2.28 -8.05
C GLY A 27 -20.64 0.76 -8.05
N PRO A 28 -21.56 -0.03 -8.63
CA PRO A 28 -21.43 -1.48 -8.74
C PRO A 28 -20.12 -1.93 -9.39
N VAL A 29 -19.64 -1.23 -10.44
CA VAL A 29 -18.38 -1.58 -11.11
C VAL A 29 -17.16 -1.37 -10.19
N GLN A 30 -17.23 -0.50 -9.19
CA GLN A 30 -16.15 -0.31 -8.21
C GLN A 30 -16.14 -1.39 -7.09
N ALA A 31 -17.17 -2.23 -6.99
CA ALA A 31 -17.29 -3.22 -5.92
C ALA A 31 -16.08 -4.18 -5.82
N PRO A 32 -15.51 -4.74 -6.93
CA PRO A 32 -14.33 -5.58 -6.84
C PRO A 32 -13.13 -4.88 -6.17
N PHE A 33 -12.89 -3.62 -6.52
CA PHE A 33 -11.83 -2.82 -5.93
C PHE A 33 -12.06 -2.57 -4.44
N THR A 34 -13.27 -2.23 -4.05
CA THR A 34 -13.66 -2.02 -2.65
C THR A 34 -13.46 -3.29 -1.84
N VAL A 35 -13.97 -4.44 -2.31
CA VAL A 35 -13.83 -5.72 -1.63
C VAL A 35 -12.37 -6.13 -1.49
N PHE A 36 -11.55 -5.86 -2.51
CA PHE A 36 -10.10 -6.10 -2.47
C PHE A 36 -9.43 -5.33 -1.33
N TYR A 37 -9.78 -4.05 -1.15
CA TYR A 37 -9.19 -3.22 -0.08
C TYR A 37 -9.63 -3.59 1.33
N PHE A 38 -10.71 -4.35 1.49
CA PHE A 38 -11.05 -4.99 2.76
C PHE A 38 -10.34 -6.34 2.94
N ALA A 39 -10.35 -7.16 1.89
CA ALA A 39 -9.79 -8.51 1.93
C ALA A 39 -8.25 -8.50 2.09
N PHE A 40 -7.56 -7.62 1.38
CA PHE A 40 -6.10 -7.55 1.40
C PHE A 40 -5.54 -7.23 2.79
N PRO A 41 -5.88 -6.10 3.46
CA PRO A 41 -5.35 -5.80 4.80
C PRO A 41 -5.82 -6.82 5.85
N GLY A 42 -7.08 -7.26 5.77
CA GLY A 42 -7.63 -8.26 6.69
C GLY A 42 -6.87 -9.58 6.62
N THR A 43 -6.58 -10.07 5.41
CA THR A 43 -5.78 -11.29 5.23
C THR A 43 -4.33 -11.08 5.61
N MET A 44 -3.77 -9.91 5.37
CA MET A 44 -2.38 -9.62 5.75
C MET A 44 -2.17 -9.69 7.26
N MET A 45 -3.16 -9.29 8.07
CA MET A 45 -3.13 -9.51 9.52
C MET A 45 -3.03 -11.00 9.88
N LEU A 46 -3.80 -11.86 9.20
CA LEU A 46 -3.78 -13.32 9.40
C LEU A 46 -2.50 -13.94 8.84
N ALA A 47 -2.06 -13.50 7.66
CA ALA A 47 -0.83 -13.96 7.02
C ALA A 47 0.40 -13.72 7.89
N GLY A 48 0.43 -12.64 8.65
CA GLY A 48 1.46 -12.38 9.66
C GLY A 48 1.60 -13.50 10.69
N THR A 49 0.51 -14.12 11.11
CA THR A 49 0.51 -15.28 12.02
C THR A 49 0.80 -16.59 11.30
N LEU A 50 0.39 -16.72 10.03
CA LEU A 50 0.60 -17.93 9.22
C LEU A 50 2.03 -18.04 8.68
N LEU A 51 2.69 -16.93 8.40
CA LEU A 51 4.04 -16.90 7.83
C LEU A 51 5.08 -17.67 8.68
N PRO A 52 5.13 -17.52 10.02
CA PRO A 52 6.00 -18.33 10.85
C PRO A 52 5.67 -19.83 10.84
N LEU A 53 4.41 -20.20 10.64
CA LEU A 53 3.93 -21.59 10.66
C LEU A 53 4.17 -22.30 9.32
N LEU A 54 3.75 -21.68 8.22
CA LEU A 54 3.80 -22.27 6.87
C LEU A 54 5.15 -22.04 6.19
N GLY A 55 5.89 -21.01 6.61
CA GLY A 55 7.09 -20.54 5.96
C GLY A 55 6.83 -19.68 4.71
N PRO A 56 7.86 -18.95 4.24
CA PRO A 56 7.69 -17.96 3.17
C PRO A 56 7.27 -18.58 1.85
N ARG A 57 7.87 -19.71 1.48
CA ARG A 57 7.58 -20.39 0.21
C ARG A 57 6.11 -20.78 0.08
N ARG A 58 5.55 -21.46 1.09
CA ARG A 58 4.15 -21.92 1.05
C ARG A 58 3.18 -20.73 1.07
N CYS A 59 3.42 -19.73 1.93
CA CYS A 59 2.60 -18.52 1.95
C CYS A 59 2.57 -17.81 0.60
N ALA A 60 3.73 -17.64 -0.06
CA ALA A 60 3.82 -17.01 -1.37
C ALA A 60 3.10 -17.82 -2.46
N MET A 61 3.28 -19.16 -2.46
CA MET A 61 2.64 -20.02 -3.48
C MET A 61 1.12 -20.07 -3.30
N ILE A 62 0.60 -20.24 -2.09
CA ILE A 62 -0.84 -20.22 -1.81
C ILE A 62 -1.42 -18.85 -2.21
N GLY A 63 -0.75 -17.76 -1.81
CA GLY A 63 -1.14 -16.42 -2.23
C GLY A 63 -1.16 -16.24 -3.74
N GLY A 64 -0.18 -16.81 -4.46
CA GLY A 64 -0.10 -16.80 -5.91
C GLY A 64 -1.23 -17.57 -6.60
N VAL A 65 -1.59 -18.75 -6.08
CA VAL A 65 -2.72 -19.55 -6.56
C VAL A 65 -4.04 -18.78 -6.38
N LEU A 66 -4.26 -18.20 -5.20
CA LEU A 66 -5.45 -17.41 -4.92
C LEU A 66 -5.50 -16.13 -5.76
N PHE A 67 -4.38 -15.46 -5.91
CA PHE A 67 -4.31 -14.23 -6.70
C PHE A 67 -4.59 -14.46 -8.18
N GLY A 68 -3.83 -15.36 -8.81
CA GLY A 68 -4.01 -15.69 -10.24
C GLY A 68 -5.36 -16.36 -10.51
N GLY A 69 -5.76 -17.31 -9.66
CA GLY A 69 -7.07 -17.97 -9.73
C GLY A 69 -8.22 -16.98 -9.55
N GLY A 70 -8.06 -15.99 -8.67
CA GLY A 70 -9.04 -14.91 -8.48
C GLY A 70 -9.22 -14.06 -9.75
N TRP A 71 -8.13 -13.70 -10.45
CA TRP A 71 -8.21 -12.98 -11.71
C TRP A 71 -8.85 -13.83 -12.82
N MET A 72 -8.52 -15.13 -12.90
CA MET A 72 -9.19 -16.05 -13.84
C MET A 72 -10.69 -16.18 -13.55
N LEU A 73 -11.06 -16.33 -12.27
CA LEU A 73 -12.47 -16.33 -11.84
C LEU A 73 -13.17 -15.02 -12.20
N GLY A 74 -12.47 -13.89 -12.06
CA GLY A 74 -12.96 -12.56 -12.45
C GLY A 74 -13.30 -12.45 -13.93
N GLY A 75 -12.61 -13.22 -14.79
CA GLY A 75 -12.91 -13.35 -16.22
C GLY A 75 -14.28 -13.97 -16.52
N LEU A 76 -14.82 -14.78 -15.62
CA LEU A 76 -16.19 -15.32 -15.74
C LEU A 76 -17.27 -14.27 -15.46
N GLY A 77 -16.88 -13.05 -15.12
CA GLY A 77 -17.76 -11.91 -14.93
C GLY A 77 -18.60 -11.54 -16.14
N VAL A 78 -18.21 -12.02 -17.34
CA VAL A 78 -19.01 -11.94 -18.55
C VAL A 78 -20.39 -12.61 -18.40
N HIS A 79 -20.49 -13.66 -17.60
CA HIS A 79 -21.76 -14.36 -17.34
C HIS A 79 -22.51 -13.71 -16.17
N HIS A 80 -21.81 -13.33 -15.13
CA HIS A 80 -22.38 -12.64 -13.96
C HIS A 80 -21.27 -11.86 -13.23
N PHE A 81 -21.46 -10.54 -13.08
CA PHE A 81 -20.45 -9.66 -12.51
C PHE A 81 -20.02 -10.01 -11.08
N GLY A 82 -20.86 -10.76 -10.36
CA GLY A 82 -20.53 -11.33 -9.06
C GLY A 82 -19.24 -12.18 -9.06
N PHE A 83 -18.91 -12.86 -10.18
CA PHE A 83 -17.66 -13.60 -10.30
C PHE A 83 -16.44 -12.67 -10.29
N THR A 84 -16.55 -11.47 -10.85
CA THR A 84 -15.49 -10.45 -10.79
C THR A 84 -15.30 -9.94 -9.36
N ILE A 85 -16.40 -9.71 -8.62
CA ILE A 85 -16.34 -9.28 -7.22
C ILE A 85 -15.70 -10.37 -6.35
N LEU A 86 -16.13 -11.61 -6.48
CA LEU A 86 -15.58 -12.74 -5.73
C LEU A 86 -14.14 -13.07 -6.14
N GLY A 87 -13.85 -13.03 -7.43
CA GLY A 87 -12.53 -13.37 -7.99
C GLY A 87 -11.50 -12.27 -7.69
N ILE A 88 -11.66 -11.10 -8.29
CA ILE A 88 -10.68 -10.01 -8.18
C ILE A 88 -10.80 -9.31 -6.81
N GLY A 89 -12.01 -9.14 -6.30
CA GLY A 89 -12.20 -8.51 -5.00
C GLY A 89 -11.74 -9.40 -3.85
N LEU A 90 -12.44 -10.50 -3.62
CA LEU A 90 -12.22 -11.31 -2.43
C LEU A 90 -11.01 -12.26 -2.58
N MET A 91 -11.03 -13.14 -3.59
CA MET A 91 -10.03 -14.20 -3.73
C MET A 91 -8.64 -13.64 -4.04
N ALA A 92 -8.52 -12.69 -4.98
CA ALA A 92 -7.24 -12.07 -5.26
C ALA A 92 -6.79 -11.15 -4.10
N GLY A 93 -7.70 -10.47 -3.40
CA GLY A 93 -7.39 -9.70 -2.19
C GLY A 93 -6.79 -10.58 -1.09
N ILE A 94 -7.36 -11.76 -0.83
CA ILE A 94 -6.80 -12.76 0.08
C ILE A 94 -5.42 -13.22 -0.41
N GLY A 95 -5.29 -13.50 -1.70
CA GLY A 95 -4.03 -13.93 -2.31
C GLY A 95 -2.90 -12.90 -2.12
N VAL A 96 -3.19 -11.63 -2.38
CA VAL A 96 -2.23 -10.54 -2.14
C VAL A 96 -1.90 -10.42 -0.65
N GLY A 97 -2.90 -10.49 0.24
CA GLY A 97 -2.68 -10.42 1.69
C GLY A 97 -1.70 -11.49 2.19
N MET A 98 -1.77 -12.70 1.65
CA MET A 98 -0.85 -13.79 1.98
C MET A 98 0.54 -13.61 1.37
N ALA A 99 0.64 -13.13 0.12
CA ALA A 99 1.88 -13.11 -0.64
C ALA A 99 2.68 -11.81 -0.47
N TYR A 100 2.05 -10.66 -0.21
CA TYR A 100 2.66 -9.34 -0.25
C TYR A 100 3.86 -9.18 0.71
N ILE A 101 3.70 -9.62 1.95
CA ILE A 101 4.74 -9.44 2.98
C ILE A 101 5.92 -10.40 2.82
N VAL A 102 5.75 -11.50 2.07
CA VAL A 102 6.75 -12.56 1.97
C VAL A 102 8.07 -12.05 1.38
N PRO A 103 8.14 -11.45 0.18
CA PRO A 103 9.39 -10.99 -0.39
C PRO A 103 10.05 -9.89 0.44
N ILE A 104 9.25 -9.06 1.14
CA ILE A 104 9.77 -8.01 2.03
C ILE A 104 10.46 -8.67 3.24
N SER A 105 9.79 -9.61 3.90
CA SER A 105 10.31 -10.31 5.07
C SER A 105 11.56 -11.14 4.73
N VAL A 106 11.55 -11.83 3.59
CA VAL A 106 12.71 -12.61 3.11
C VAL A 106 13.89 -11.68 2.78
N ALA A 107 13.64 -10.60 2.01
CA ALA A 107 14.71 -9.67 1.62
C ALA A 107 15.38 -8.98 2.84
N ILE A 108 14.61 -8.59 3.85
CA ILE A 108 15.13 -8.01 5.10
C ILE A 108 16.05 -9.00 5.84
N GLN A 109 15.75 -10.30 5.79
CA GLN A 109 16.56 -11.32 6.44
C GLN A 109 17.86 -11.63 5.65
N TRP A 110 17.81 -11.59 4.32
CA TRP A 110 18.99 -11.77 3.47
C TRP A 110 19.93 -10.56 3.48
N PHE A 111 19.39 -9.34 3.64
CA PHE A 111 20.14 -8.08 3.59
C PHE A 111 19.93 -7.24 4.86
N PRO A 112 20.43 -7.71 6.02
CA PRO A 112 20.17 -7.06 7.31
C PRO A 112 20.74 -5.64 7.42
N ASP A 113 21.78 -5.32 6.63
CA ASP A 113 22.43 -4.00 6.63
C ASP A 113 21.76 -2.98 5.70
N LYS A 114 20.89 -3.44 4.78
CA LYS A 114 20.21 -2.61 3.76
C LYS A 114 18.71 -2.82 3.77
N LYS A 115 18.11 -2.99 4.95
CA LYS A 115 16.68 -3.30 5.11
C LYS A 115 15.75 -2.31 4.42
N GLY A 116 16.05 -1.02 4.56
CA GLY A 116 15.27 0.04 3.94
C GLY A 116 15.30 0.01 2.43
N LEU A 117 16.51 -0.11 1.86
CA LEU A 117 16.68 -0.14 0.41
C LEU A 117 15.97 -1.35 -0.21
N VAL A 118 16.19 -2.56 0.31
CA VAL A 118 15.57 -3.77 -0.27
C VAL A 118 14.05 -3.77 -0.11
N THR A 119 13.55 -3.25 1.00
CA THR A 119 12.11 -3.03 1.19
C THR A 119 11.57 -2.01 0.19
N GLY A 120 12.28 -0.88 0.02
CA GLY A 120 11.92 0.16 -0.94
C GLY A 120 11.80 -0.37 -2.37
N VAL A 121 12.80 -1.13 -2.83
CA VAL A 121 12.79 -1.77 -4.16
C VAL A 121 11.65 -2.77 -4.28
N ALA A 122 11.45 -3.65 -3.28
CA ALA A 122 10.37 -4.62 -3.30
C ALA A 122 8.99 -3.94 -3.40
N VAL A 123 8.75 -2.92 -2.58
CA VAL A 123 7.47 -2.19 -2.53
C VAL A 123 7.29 -1.29 -3.77
N ALA A 124 8.39 -0.75 -4.33
CA ALA A 124 8.34 -0.01 -5.60
C ALA A 124 7.90 -0.91 -6.76
N GLY A 125 8.32 -2.18 -6.76
CA GLY A 125 7.85 -3.17 -7.72
C GLY A 125 6.33 -3.33 -7.74
N PHE A 126 5.68 -3.27 -6.57
CA PHE A 126 4.22 -3.33 -6.47
C PHE A 126 3.54 -2.14 -7.18
N GLY A 127 4.04 -0.92 -6.98
CA GLY A 127 3.54 0.28 -7.67
C GLY A 127 3.84 0.27 -9.17
N GLY A 128 5.07 -0.10 -9.56
CA GLY A 128 5.48 -0.22 -10.96
C GLY A 128 4.69 -1.26 -11.74
N GLY A 129 4.29 -2.35 -11.06
CA GLY A 129 3.42 -3.39 -11.62
C GLY A 129 2.06 -2.87 -12.04
N ALA A 130 1.45 -1.99 -11.24
CA ALA A 130 0.19 -1.35 -11.60
C ALA A 130 0.28 -0.57 -12.91
N ALA A 131 1.35 0.20 -13.11
CA ALA A 131 1.58 0.96 -14.33
C ALA A 131 1.77 0.04 -15.55
N LEU A 132 2.54 -1.05 -15.39
CA LEU A 132 2.76 -2.04 -16.44
C LEU A 132 1.44 -2.72 -16.83
N VAL A 133 0.68 -3.21 -15.84
CA VAL A 133 -0.60 -3.91 -16.07
C VAL A 133 -1.65 -2.98 -16.65
N SER A 134 -1.68 -1.69 -16.24
CA SER A 134 -2.55 -0.69 -16.87
C SER A 134 -2.27 -0.53 -18.37
N LYS A 135 -0.99 -0.41 -18.75
CA LYS A 135 -0.61 -0.27 -20.17
C LYS A 135 -0.91 -1.53 -20.96
N LEU A 136 -0.53 -2.70 -20.43
CA LEU A 136 -0.78 -3.98 -21.11
C LEU A 136 -2.27 -4.27 -21.22
N GLY A 137 -3.06 -4.03 -20.16
CA GLY A 137 -4.50 -4.22 -20.18
C GLY A 137 -5.19 -3.28 -21.17
N GLY A 138 -4.81 -2.00 -21.16
CA GLY A 138 -5.29 -1.04 -22.16
C GLY A 138 -4.97 -1.49 -23.58
N TRP A 139 -3.72 -1.90 -23.85
CA TRP A 139 -3.31 -2.40 -25.16
C TRP A 139 -4.07 -3.69 -25.56
N MET A 140 -4.31 -4.62 -24.65
CA MET A 140 -5.09 -5.82 -24.93
C MET A 140 -6.53 -5.48 -25.34
N MET A 141 -7.15 -4.50 -24.67
CA MET A 141 -8.52 -4.10 -24.99
C MET A 141 -8.59 -3.27 -26.28
N THR A 142 -7.71 -2.28 -26.47
CA THR A 142 -7.78 -1.38 -27.64
C THR A 142 -7.03 -1.92 -28.88
N GLY A 143 -5.91 -2.61 -28.68
CA GLY A 143 -5.06 -3.11 -29.77
C GLY A 143 -5.41 -4.52 -30.24
N LEU A 144 -5.80 -5.42 -29.32
CA LEU A 144 -6.15 -6.80 -29.63
C LEU A 144 -7.67 -7.05 -29.67
N GLY A 145 -8.49 -6.07 -29.23
CA GLY A 145 -9.95 -6.21 -29.21
C GLY A 145 -10.48 -7.13 -28.11
N HIS A 146 -9.67 -7.46 -27.10
CA HIS A 146 -10.12 -8.27 -25.98
C HIS A 146 -11.14 -7.51 -25.14
N SER A 147 -12.14 -8.23 -24.62
CA SER A 147 -12.98 -7.70 -23.56
C SER A 147 -12.20 -7.58 -22.25
N PRO A 148 -12.65 -6.75 -21.27
CA PRO A 148 -12.06 -6.71 -19.94
C PRO A 148 -11.98 -8.09 -19.28
N PHE A 149 -13.00 -8.93 -19.47
CA PHE A 149 -13.10 -10.25 -18.86
C PHE A 149 -12.10 -11.26 -19.45
N GLU A 150 -11.88 -11.23 -20.77
CA GLU A 150 -10.82 -12.03 -21.42
C GLU A 150 -9.44 -11.56 -20.94
N THR A 151 -9.24 -10.25 -20.81
CA THR A 151 -8.01 -9.66 -20.27
C THR A 151 -7.75 -10.15 -18.84
N PHE A 152 -8.78 -10.24 -17.99
CA PHE A 152 -8.66 -10.79 -16.63
C PHE A 152 -8.23 -12.25 -16.64
N THR A 153 -8.78 -13.07 -17.56
CA THR A 153 -8.41 -14.50 -17.66
C THR A 153 -6.95 -14.66 -18.07
N VAL A 154 -6.49 -13.91 -19.07
CA VAL A 154 -5.08 -13.95 -19.54
C VAL A 154 -4.12 -13.49 -18.43
N PHE A 155 -4.41 -12.36 -17.80
CA PHE A 155 -3.60 -11.90 -16.67
C PHE A 155 -3.64 -12.86 -15.49
N GLY A 156 -4.79 -13.45 -15.19
CA GLY A 156 -4.93 -14.43 -14.12
C GLY A 156 -4.01 -15.63 -14.32
N ALA A 157 -3.97 -16.18 -15.54
CA ALA A 157 -3.07 -17.29 -15.90
C ALA A 157 -1.59 -16.88 -15.79
N ALA A 158 -1.23 -15.70 -16.29
CA ALA A 158 0.12 -15.17 -16.19
C ALA A 158 0.53 -14.92 -14.71
N PHE A 159 -0.34 -14.32 -13.91
CA PHE A 159 -0.07 -14.06 -12.50
C PHE A 159 0.03 -15.35 -11.69
N PHE A 160 -0.85 -16.33 -11.95
CA PHE A 160 -0.76 -17.65 -11.34
C PHE A 160 0.63 -18.25 -11.56
N LEU A 161 1.07 -18.31 -12.82
CA LEU A 161 2.37 -18.89 -13.18
C LEU A 161 3.53 -18.10 -12.53
N LEU A 162 3.58 -16.78 -12.76
CA LEU A 162 4.69 -15.93 -12.34
C LEU A 162 4.80 -15.82 -10.82
N VAL A 163 3.67 -15.68 -10.09
CA VAL A 163 3.70 -15.54 -8.64
C VAL A 163 4.01 -16.87 -7.95
N VAL A 164 3.48 -18.00 -8.47
CA VAL A 164 3.78 -19.32 -7.92
C VAL A 164 5.25 -19.69 -8.17
N LEU A 165 5.77 -19.46 -9.39
CA LEU A 165 7.17 -19.70 -9.70
C LEU A 165 8.10 -18.83 -8.84
N ALA A 166 7.85 -17.51 -8.76
CA ALA A 166 8.63 -16.63 -7.90
C ALA A 166 8.46 -16.99 -6.41
N GLY A 167 7.26 -17.38 -5.99
CA GLY A 167 6.98 -17.84 -4.63
C GLY A 167 7.75 -19.11 -4.26
N SER A 168 7.95 -20.02 -5.21
CA SER A 168 8.70 -21.26 -5.00
C SER A 168 10.18 -21.04 -4.64
N THR A 169 10.73 -19.87 -5.00
CA THR A 169 12.11 -19.48 -4.67
C THR A 169 12.24 -18.70 -3.35
N MET A 170 11.13 -18.37 -2.70
CA MET A 170 11.14 -17.60 -1.45
C MET A 170 11.57 -18.47 -0.28
N VAL A 171 12.84 -18.34 0.11
CA VAL A 171 13.46 -19.07 1.23
C VAL A 171 14.17 -18.09 2.15
N ASN A 172 14.12 -18.37 3.45
CA ASN A 172 14.90 -17.61 4.43
C ASN A 172 16.38 -18.03 4.37
N PRO A 173 17.32 -17.19 4.85
CA PRO A 173 18.70 -17.59 5.05
C PRO A 173 18.79 -18.83 5.97
N PRO A 174 19.78 -19.74 5.76
CA PRO A 174 19.92 -20.96 6.54
C PRO A 174 20.02 -20.73 8.07
N ASP A 175 20.71 -19.66 8.45
CA ASP A 175 20.86 -19.29 9.88
C ASP A 175 19.56 -18.78 10.50
N ALA A 176 18.70 -18.15 9.72
CA ALA A 176 17.37 -17.69 10.15
C ALA A 176 16.40 -18.87 10.32
N GLU A 177 16.54 -19.93 9.53
CA GLU A 177 15.75 -21.16 9.68
C GLU A 177 16.12 -21.94 10.93
N ARG A 178 17.40 -22.00 11.28
CA ARG A 178 17.90 -22.66 12.53
C ARG A 178 17.42 -21.95 13.79
N LYS A 179 17.22 -20.63 13.75
CA LYS A 179 16.77 -19.79 14.87
C LYS A 179 15.31 -19.38 14.70
N ARG A 180 14.44 -20.28 14.25
CA ARG A 180 13.03 -19.96 14.02
C ARG A 180 12.41 -19.44 15.34
N PRO A 181 12.14 -18.13 15.46
CA PRO A 181 11.57 -17.61 16.69
C PRO A 181 10.11 -18.07 16.82
N LEU A 182 9.67 -18.25 18.05
CA LEU A 182 8.26 -18.56 18.32
C LEU A 182 7.38 -17.43 17.80
N PRO A 183 6.20 -17.75 17.26
CA PRO A 183 5.22 -16.74 16.85
C PRO A 183 4.87 -15.83 18.03
N LEU A 184 4.87 -14.53 17.80
CA LEU A 184 4.42 -13.56 18.80
C LEU A 184 2.89 -13.63 18.94
N MET A 185 2.41 -13.43 20.16
CA MET A 185 0.97 -13.31 20.38
C MET A 185 0.51 -11.85 20.22
N PRO A 186 -0.66 -11.59 19.62
CA PRO A 186 -1.20 -10.23 19.52
C PRO A 186 -1.25 -9.51 20.87
N ARG A 187 -1.65 -10.24 21.94
CA ARG A 187 -1.73 -9.72 23.31
C ARG A 187 -0.41 -9.20 23.86
N ASP A 188 0.73 -9.70 23.35
CA ASP A 188 2.06 -9.33 23.83
C ASP A 188 2.65 -8.13 23.06
N ILE A 189 2.06 -7.78 21.90
CA ILE A 189 2.58 -6.74 21.00
C ILE A 189 1.63 -5.54 20.90
N LEU A 190 0.33 -5.77 20.70
CA LEU A 190 -0.64 -4.70 20.49
C LEU A 190 -0.72 -3.69 21.67
N PRO A 191 -0.58 -4.11 22.95
CA PRO A 191 -0.57 -3.17 24.08
C PRO A 191 0.71 -2.36 24.16
N LYS A 192 1.83 -2.80 23.54
CA LYS A 192 3.12 -2.13 23.65
C LYS A 192 3.07 -0.70 23.10
N ARG A 193 3.69 0.21 23.82
CA ARG A 193 3.74 1.64 23.48
C ARG A 193 4.32 1.86 22.08
N ALA A 194 5.41 1.18 21.74
CA ALA A 194 6.01 1.22 20.42
C ALA A 194 5.00 0.88 19.30
N PHE A 195 4.20 -0.20 19.48
CA PHE A 195 3.21 -0.59 18.48
C PHE A 195 2.12 0.46 18.30
N LYS A 196 1.56 0.98 19.41
CA LYS A 196 0.50 2.01 19.38
C LYS A 196 0.97 3.29 18.69
N VAL A 197 2.19 3.73 18.98
CA VAL A 197 2.78 4.92 18.37
C VAL A 197 3.02 4.71 16.88
N LEU A 198 3.59 3.56 16.47
CA LEU A 198 3.78 3.24 15.08
C LEU A 198 2.45 3.11 14.33
N TYR A 199 1.43 2.52 14.96
CA TYR A 199 0.09 2.39 14.38
C TYR A 199 -0.55 3.74 14.10
N PHE A 200 -0.54 4.63 15.10
CA PHE A 200 -1.10 5.97 14.97
C PHE A 200 -0.34 6.81 13.93
N ALA A 201 1.01 6.75 13.96
CA ALA A 201 1.83 7.48 13.02
C ALA A 201 1.65 6.96 11.57
N MET A 202 1.55 5.63 11.38
CA MET A 202 1.25 5.03 10.09
C MET A 202 -0.14 5.43 9.59
N PHE A 203 -1.15 5.36 10.45
CA PHE A 203 -2.50 5.83 10.14
C PHE A 203 -2.49 7.30 9.66
N ALA A 204 -1.80 8.20 10.36
CA ALA A 204 -1.70 9.60 9.97
C ALA A 204 -1.05 9.79 8.58
N GLY A 205 0.07 9.10 8.33
CA GLY A 205 0.76 9.16 7.05
C GLY A 205 -0.06 8.59 5.88
N LEU A 206 -0.80 7.51 6.12
CA LEU A 206 -1.71 6.91 5.13
C LEU A 206 -2.90 7.83 4.84
N THR A 207 -3.48 8.44 5.89
CA THR A 207 -4.60 9.39 5.77
C THR A 207 -4.28 10.52 4.81
N ALA A 208 -3.08 11.12 4.92
CA ALA A 208 -2.62 12.17 4.02
C ALA A 208 -2.51 11.68 2.57
N GLY A 209 -1.89 10.53 2.37
CA GLY A 209 -1.72 9.94 1.04
C GLY A 209 -3.05 9.61 0.37
N PHE A 210 -3.99 9.00 1.09
CA PHE A 210 -5.29 8.64 0.55
C PHE A 210 -6.17 9.87 0.26
N ALA A 211 -6.20 10.85 1.18
CA ALA A 211 -6.98 12.07 0.99
C ALA A 211 -6.56 12.83 -0.27
N VAL A 212 -5.25 12.97 -0.49
CA VAL A 212 -4.73 13.68 -1.68
C VAL A 212 -4.91 12.84 -2.94
N ASN A 213 -4.48 11.57 -2.92
CA ASN A 213 -4.51 10.72 -4.12
C ASN A 213 -5.90 10.55 -4.71
N ALA A 214 -6.91 10.37 -3.86
CA ALA A 214 -8.28 10.15 -4.30
C ALA A 214 -8.94 11.41 -4.89
N ASN A 215 -8.54 12.60 -4.39
CA ASN A 215 -9.13 13.87 -4.81
C ASN A 215 -8.19 14.71 -5.69
N LEU A 216 -7.11 14.12 -6.22
CA LEU A 216 -6.04 14.87 -6.88
C LEU A 216 -6.51 15.63 -8.13
N LYS A 217 -7.51 15.11 -8.86
CA LYS A 217 -8.10 15.77 -10.02
C LYS A 217 -8.99 16.93 -9.62
N GLU A 218 -9.66 16.82 -8.49
CA GLU A 218 -10.61 17.80 -7.94
C GLU A 218 -9.92 18.89 -7.12
N LEU A 219 -8.66 18.71 -6.72
CA LEU A 219 -7.88 19.72 -6.01
C LEU A 219 -7.60 20.98 -6.83
N PHE A 220 -7.77 20.94 -8.14
CA PHE A 220 -7.57 22.07 -9.06
C PHE A 220 -8.88 22.41 -9.78
N PRO A 221 -9.19 23.71 -10.01
CA PRO A 221 -10.48 24.13 -10.55
C PRO A 221 -10.87 23.47 -11.88
N ALA A 222 -12.17 23.30 -12.07
CA ALA A 222 -12.80 22.68 -13.23
C ALA A 222 -12.33 23.28 -14.56
N GLY A 223 -11.97 22.41 -15.51
CA GLY A 223 -11.55 22.76 -16.88
C GLY A 223 -10.13 22.34 -17.24
N ALA A 224 -9.30 22.00 -16.26
CA ALA A 224 -7.91 21.56 -16.48
C ALA A 224 -7.77 20.03 -16.38
N VAL A 225 -8.58 19.28 -17.12
CA VAL A 225 -8.57 17.79 -17.11
C VAL A 225 -7.16 17.24 -17.37
N GLU A 226 -6.43 17.83 -18.32
CA GLU A 226 -5.08 17.44 -18.67
C GLU A 226 -4.10 17.66 -17.52
N ALA A 227 -4.21 18.77 -16.79
CA ALA A 227 -3.39 19.05 -15.61
C ALA A 227 -3.63 18.03 -14.50
N GLY A 228 -4.90 17.63 -14.26
CA GLY A 228 -5.25 16.58 -13.30
C GLY A 228 -4.71 15.20 -13.68
N VAL A 229 -4.80 14.82 -14.95
CA VAL A 229 -4.24 13.56 -15.45
C VAL A 229 -2.71 13.53 -15.27
N THR A 230 -2.04 14.63 -15.62
CA THR A 230 -0.58 14.78 -15.42
C THR A 230 -0.22 14.69 -13.94
N ALA A 231 -0.98 15.32 -13.05
CA ALA A 231 -0.76 15.26 -11.61
C ALA A 231 -0.84 13.82 -11.07
N VAL A 232 -1.83 13.04 -11.51
CA VAL A 232 -1.97 11.62 -11.12
C VAL A 232 -0.75 10.80 -11.58
N ALA A 233 -0.27 11.02 -12.80
CA ALA A 233 0.93 10.34 -13.31
C ALA A 233 2.19 10.72 -12.51
N LEU A 234 2.38 12.01 -12.23
CA LEU A 234 3.49 12.53 -11.43
C LEU A 234 3.45 11.99 -9.99
N PHE A 235 2.27 11.96 -9.37
CA PHE A 235 2.08 11.35 -8.05
C PHE A 235 2.53 9.88 -8.04
N ALA A 236 2.12 9.09 -9.04
CA ALA A 236 2.47 7.68 -9.13
C ALA A 236 3.99 7.46 -9.29
N VAL A 237 4.65 8.24 -10.15
CA VAL A 237 6.10 8.18 -10.35
C VAL A 237 6.83 8.62 -9.08
N ALA A 238 6.41 9.74 -8.47
CA ALA A 238 6.99 10.23 -7.23
C ALA A 238 6.80 9.23 -6.07
N ASN A 239 5.64 8.56 -5.99
CA ASN A 239 5.37 7.51 -5.01
C ASN A 239 6.36 6.34 -5.16
N ALA A 240 6.59 5.87 -6.39
CA ALA A 240 7.57 4.81 -6.63
C ALA A 240 9.01 5.23 -6.26
N ALA A 241 9.42 6.43 -6.65
CA ALA A 241 10.72 7.00 -6.28
C ALA A 241 10.85 7.17 -4.74
N GLY A 242 9.80 7.65 -4.10
CA GLY A 242 9.73 7.84 -2.65
C GLY A 242 9.94 6.56 -1.86
N ARG A 243 9.42 5.44 -2.34
CA ARG A 243 9.64 4.12 -1.71
C ARG A 243 11.12 3.76 -1.62
N VAL A 244 11.86 3.96 -2.69
CA VAL A 244 13.29 3.67 -2.74
C VAL A 244 14.09 4.70 -1.92
N ALA A 245 13.81 5.98 -2.10
CA ALA A 245 14.52 7.07 -1.44
C ALA A 245 14.33 7.03 0.09
N TRP A 246 13.09 6.91 0.59
CA TRP A 246 12.83 6.79 2.02
C TRP A 246 13.40 5.51 2.62
N GLY A 247 13.48 4.42 1.85
CA GLY A 247 14.17 3.21 2.25
C GLY A 247 15.67 3.46 2.48
N ALA A 248 16.34 4.11 1.54
CA ALA A 248 17.75 4.47 1.65
C ALA A 248 18.03 5.49 2.78
N ILE A 249 17.12 6.45 2.97
CA ILE A 249 17.18 7.42 4.10
C ILE A 249 17.05 6.66 5.42
N PHE A 250 16.08 5.74 5.53
CA PHE A 250 15.85 4.97 6.74
C PHE A 250 17.08 4.17 7.18
N ASP A 251 17.84 3.62 6.24
CA ASP A 251 19.06 2.86 6.56
C ASP A 251 20.14 3.73 7.24
N ARG A 252 20.13 5.05 7.01
CA ARG A 252 21.13 6.01 7.52
C ARG A 252 20.72 6.71 8.82
N VAL A 253 19.44 6.65 9.19
CA VAL A 253 18.93 7.43 10.35
C VAL A 253 18.17 6.53 11.34
N ARG A 254 17.89 7.03 12.55
CA ARG A 254 17.07 6.34 13.54
C ARG A 254 15.61 6.29 13.10
N SER A 255 14.87 5.23 13.48
CA SER A 255 13.47 5.02 13.09
C SER A 255 12.58 6.24 13.40
N ALA A 256 12.66 6.76 14.61
CA ALA A 256 11.89 7.93 15.01
C ALA A 256 12.21 9.18 14.18
N ALA A 257 13.46 9.38 13.78
CA ALA A 257 13.86 10.51 12.93
C ALA A 257 13.31 10.36 11.49
N ALA A 258 13.40 9.17 10.90
CA ALA A 258 12.86 8.90 9.56
C ALA A 258 11.34 9.11 9.52
N ILE A 259 10.61 8.53 10.50
CA ILE A 259 9.15 8.65 10.58
C ILE A 259 8.73 10.11 10.75
N ARG A 260 9.37 10.84 11.67
CA ARG A 260 9.07 12.27 11.89
C ARG A 260 9.33 13.09 10.64
N ALA A 261 10.49 12.91 10.00
CA ALA A 261 10.83 13.64 8.79
C ALA A 261 9.79 13.38 7.68
N ASN A 262 9.33 12.13 7.51
CA ASN A 262 8.31 11.78 6.56
C ASN A 262 6.95 12.44 6.88
N LEU A 263 6.49 12.38 8.14
CA LEU A 263 5.24 13.00 8.57
C LEU A 263 5.27 14.53 8.42
N LEU A 264 6.38 15.17 8.84
CA LEU A 264 6.53 16.63 8.72
C LEU A 264 6.64 17.09 7.26
N ALA A 265 7.35 16.34 6.42
CA ALA A 265 7.41 16.64 4.98
C ALA A 265 6.02 16.56 4.33
N GLN A 266 5.19 15.57 4.70
CA GLN A 266 3.80 15.51 4.26
C GLN A 266 2.99 16.71 4.79
N ALA A 267 3.12 17.04 6.08
CA ALA A 267 2.41 18.16 6.68
C ALA A 267 2.76 19.49 5.99
N VAL A 268 4.03 19.73 5.73
CA VAL A 268 4.49 20.92 4.98
C VAL A 268 3.89 20.97 3.58
N ALA A 269 3.88 19.83 2.86
CA ALA A 269 3.28 19.77 1.53
C ALA A 269 1.78 20.11 1.55
N LEU A 270 1.03 19.60 2.55
CA LEU A 270 -0.40 19.89 2.68
C LEU A 270 -0.67 21.33 3.11
N LEU A 271 0.13 21.92 4.00
CA LEU A 271 0.00 23.33 4.40
C LEU A 271 0.38 24.30 3.27
N ALA A 272 1.31 23.89 2.41
CA ALA A 272 1.67 24.67 1.22
C ALA A 272 0.65 24.54 0.08
N ALA A 273 -0.16 23.48 0.06
CA ALA A 273 -1.11 23.18 -1.01
C ALA A 273 -2.06 24.35 -1.33
N PRO A 274 -2.70 25.06 -0.36
CA PRO A 274 -3.58 26.19 -0.67
C PRO A 274 -2.91 27.32 -1.45
N PHE A 275 -1.60 27.49 -1.30
CA PHE A 275 -0.83 28.52 -2.02
C PHE A 275 -0.36 28.02 -3.39
N LEU A 276 -0.07 26.74 -3.51
CA LEU A 276 0.41 26.09 -4.73
C LEU A 276 -0.73 25.78 -5.72
N LEU A 277 -1.91 25.38 -5.25
CA LEU A 277 -3.04 24.97 -6.07
C LEU A 277 -3.69 26.13 -6.89
N ARG A 278 -2.97 27.22 -7.07
CA ARG A 278 -3.38 28.37 -7.90
C ARG A 278 -2.95 28.23 -9.37
N SER A 279 -2.08 27.28 -9.67
CA SER A 279 -1.58 26.99 -11.02
C SER A 279 -1.44 25.49 -11.25
N ALA A 280 -1.38 25.07 -12.52
CA ALA A 280 -1.15 23.67 -12.89
C ALA A 280 0.20 23.13 -12.36
N GLU A 281 1.25 23.95 -12.44
CA GLU A 281 2.58 23.62 -11.92
C GLU A 281 2.55 23.42 -10.39
N GLY A 282 1.75 24.21 -9.70
CA GLY A 282 1.53 24.07 -8.27
C GLY A 282 0.82 22.77 -7.92
N LEU A 283 -0.20 22.39 -8.69
CA LEU A 283 -0.86 21.07 -8.55
C LEU A 283 0.15 19.93 -8.76
N TRP A 284 0.99 20.02 -9.79
CA TRP A 284 2.04 19.01 -10.06
C TRP A 284 3.05 18.94 -8.91
N THR A 285 3.43 20.09 -8.36
CA THR A 285 4.32 20.17 -7.19
C THR A 285 3.70 19.47 -5.97
N VAL A 286 2.43 19.75 -5.67
CA VAL A 286 1.69 19.06 -4.59
C VAL A 286 1.63 17.56 -4.85
N ALA A 287 1.34 17.14 -6.09
CA ALA A 287 1.29 15.72 -6.46
C ALA A 287 2.65 15.02 -6.25
N VAL A 288 3.75 15.65 -6.67
CA VAL A 288 5.11 15.10 -6.49
C VAL A 288 5.48 15.01 -5.01
N LEU A 289 5.30 16.09 -4.24
CA LEU A 289 5.66 16.12 -2.83
C LEU A 289 4.85 15.13 -2.00
N THR A 290 3.54 15.08 -2.20
CA THR A 290 2.66 14.16 -1.46
C THR A 290 2.87 12.72 -1.92
N GLY A 291 2.98 12.46 -3.22
CA GLY A 291 3.27 11.14 -3.77
C GLY A 291 4.59 10.57 -3.25
N PHE A 292 5.66 11.36 -3.30
CA PHE A 292 6.99 10.96 -2.80
C PHE A 292 6.97 10.57 -1.32
N ASN A 293 6.35 11.40 -0.48
CA ASN A 293 6.28 11.12 0.95
C ASN A 293 5.32 9.98 1.29
N TYR A 294 4.19 9.87 0.59
CA TYR A 294 3.27 8.74 0.74
C TYR A 294 3.94 7.40 0.38
N GLY A 295 4.77 7.37 -0.67
CA GLY A 295 5.58 6.20 -0.98
C GLY A 295 6.46 5.75 0.19
N GLY A 296 7.01 6.69 0.94
CA GLY A 296 7.82 6.44 2.13
C GLY A 296 7.05 5.78 3.28
N VAL A 297 5.76 6.08 3.45
CA VAL A 297 4.96 5.54 4.56
C VAL A 297 5.06 4.01 4.63
N LEU A 298 4.82 3.31 3.52
CA LEU A 298 4.84 1.85 3.52
C LEU A 298 6.23 1.25 3.81
N VAL A 299 7.29 2.01 3.56
CA VAL A 299 8.68 1.56 3.71
C VAL A 299 9.23 1.84 5.11
N VAL A 300 9.03 3.05 5.64
CA VAL A 300 9.61 3.41 6.95
C VAL A 300 9.00 2.60 8.09
N TYR A 301 7.70 2.28 8.03
CA TYR A 301 7.04 1.55 9.11
C TYR A 301 7.39 0.06 9.14
N VAL A 302 7.49 -0.61 7.99
CA VAL A 302 7.93 -2.01 7.95
C VAL A 302 9.36 -2.15 8.46
N ASN A 303 10.23 -1.18 8.14
CA ASN A 303 11.60 -1.18 8.62
C ASN A 303 11.71 -0.81 10.11
N ALA A 304 10.84 0.07 10.63
CA ALA A 304 10.72 0.34 12.06
C ALA A 304 10.30 -0.93 12.83
N VAL A 305 9.34 -1.70 12.28
CA VAL A 305 8.98 -3.03 12.82
C VAL A 305 10.19 -3.96 12.83
N ALA A 306 10.95 -4.02 11.73
CA ALA A 306 12.15 -4.87 11.64
C ALA A 306 13.23 -4.51 12.68
N ARG A 307 13.38 -3.22 13.01
CA ARG A 307 14.32 -2.76 14.06
C ARG A 307 13.83 -3.05 15.46
N ASN A 308 12.52 -2.95 15.72
CA ASN A 308 11.95 -3.14 17.06
C ASN A 308 11.77 -4.62 17.45
N TRP A 309 11.33 -5.45 16.51
CA TRP A 309 10.98 -6.86 16.78
C TRP A 309 11.83 -7.87 16.02
N GLY A 310 12.78 -7.40 15.21
CA GLY A 310 13.64 -8.26 14.40
C GLY A 310 13.04 -8.66 13.06
N GLY A 311 13.91 -8.98 12.08
CA GLY A 311 13.52 -9.31 10.71
C GLY A 311 12.59 -10.51 10.59
N ALA A 312 12.76 -11.51 11.47
CA ALA A 312 11.95 -12.72 11.48
C ALA A 312 10.47 -12.49 11.85
N HIS A 313 10.18 -11.44 12.64
CA HIS A 313 8.84 -11.09 13.06
C HIS A 313 8.16 -10.01 12.19
N VAL A 314 8.85 -9.50 11.17
CA VAL A 314 8.33 -8.43 10.30
C VAL A 314 6.99 -8.82 9.70
N GLY A 315 6.89 -10.01 9.13
CA GLY A 315 5.64 -10.47 8.51
C GLY A 315 4.46 -10.42 9.46
N GLN A 316 4.69 -10.83 10.70
CA GLN A 316 3.64 -10.91 11.72
C GLN A 316 3.26 -9.52 12.25
N VAL A 317 4.22 -8.78 12.76
CA VAL A 317 3.95 -7.49 13.42
C VAL A 317 3.52 -6.42 12.41
N TYR A 318 4.15 -6.39 11.22
CA TYR A 318 3.75 -5.47 10.18
C TYR A 318 2.37 -5.82 9.59
N GLY A 319 2.01 -7.09 9.51
CA GLY A 319 0.66 -7.51 9.13
C GLY A 319 -0.40 -6.86 10.04
N TRP A 320 -0.20 -6.90 11.35
CA TRP A 320 -1.09 -6.21 12.29
C TRP A 320 -1.05 -4.70 12.15
N LEU A 321 0.13 -4.12 11.97
CA LEU A 321 0.31 -2.68 11.78
C LEU A 321 -0.38 -2.19 10.50
N PHE A 322 -0.38 -3.02 9.45
CA PHE A 322 -0.98 -2.70 8.15
C PHE A 322 -2.49 -2.50 8.21
N SER A 323 -3.16 -2.98 9.26
CA SER A 323 -4.58 -2.71 9.48
C SER A 323 -4.90 -1.21 9.63
N ALA A 324 -3.89 -0.36 9.90
CA ALA A 324 -4.03 1.10 9.89
C ALA A 324 -4.51 1.66 8.53
N ASN A 325 -4.36 0.88 7.44
CA ASN A 325 -4.94 1.21 6.14
C ASN A 325 -6.47 1.29 6.17
N VAL A 326 -7.13 0.43 6.98
CA VAL A 326 -8.61 0.37 7.02
C VAL A 326 -9.23 1.68 7.48
N PRO A 327 -8.91 2.24 8.67
CA PRO A 327 -9.43 3.54 9.06
C PRO A 327 -8.90 4.68 8.18
N ALA A 328 -7.67 4.61 7.68
CA ALA A 328 -7.13 5.64 6.79
C ALA A 328 -7.86 5.71 5.45
N ALA A 329 -8.40 4.60 4.94
CA ALA A 329 -9.18 4.55 3.71
C ALA A 329 -10.50 5.33 3.76
N LEU A 330 -10.93 5.77 4.94
CA LEU A 330 -12.08 6.67 5.09
C LEU A 330 -11.73 8.15 4.80
N SER A 331 -10.45 8.49 4.77
CA SER A 331 -10.01 9.89 4.60
C SER A 331 -10.46 10.57 3.32
N PRO A 332 -10.57 9.90 2.14
CA PRO A 332 -11.13 10.53 0.96
C PRO A 332 -12.59 10.96 1.14
N ILE A 333 -13.38 10.15 1.86
CA ILE A 333 -14.78 10.47 2.16
C ILE A 333 -14.85 11.73 3.02
N PHE A 334 -14.05 11.80 4.08
CA PHE A 334 -14.02 12.99 4.94
C PHE A 334 -13.51 14.24 4.20
N ALA A 335 -12.53 14.09 3.30
CA ALA A 335 -12.06 15.17 2.47
C ALA A 335 -13.15 15.66 1.50
N GLY A 336 -13.90 14.74 0.87
CA GLY A 336 -15.03 15.06 0.01
C GLY A 336 -16.17 15.77 0.77
N LEU A 337 -16.56 15.27 1.94
CA LEU A 337 -17.57 15.91 2.79
C LEU A 337 -17.15 17.32 3.22
N ALA A 338 -15.86 17.53 3.53
CA ALA A 338 -15.35 18.85 3.84
C ALA A 338 -15.43 19.79 2.62
N PHE A 339 -15.13 19.28 1.43
CA PHE A 339 -15.31 20.02 0.19
C PHE A 339 -16.78 20.40 -0.04
N ASP A 340 -17.71 19.45 0.11
CA ASP A 340 -19.14 19.70 -0.07
C ASP A 340 -19.68 20.78 0.89
N TYR A 341 -19.11 20.86 2.12
CA TYR A 341 -19.54 21.81 3.14
C TYR A 341 -18.86 23.19 3.02
N PHE A 342 -17.54 23.22 2.75
CA PHE A 342 -16.74 24.44 2.73
C PHE A 342 -16.50 25.02 1.32
N GLY A 343 -16.77 24.24 0.27
CA GLY A 343 -16.55 24.61 -1.14
C GLY A 343 -15.10 24.48 -1.60
N ASP A 344 -14.18 24.03 -0.72
CA ASP A 344 -12.77 23.79 -1.04
C ASP A 344 -12.17 22.70 -0.17
N PHE A 345 -10.96 22.25 -0.53
CA PHE A 345 -10.21 21.23 0.24
C PHE A 345 -9.30 21.79 1.33
N HIS A 346 -9.20 23.13 1.48
CA HIS A 346 -8.21 23.75 2.38
C HIS A 346 -8.39 23.32 3.83
N VAL A 347 -9.65 23.23 4.28
CA VAL A 347 -9.96 22.79 5.66
C VAL A 347 -9.57 21.32 5.85
N ALA A 348 -9.90 20.44 4.89
CA ALA A 348 -9.55 19.04 4.97
C ALA A 348 -8.03 18.84 5.00
N LEU A 349 -7.29 19.51 4.10
CA LEU A 349 -5.82 19.44 4.03
C LEU A 349 -5.18 20.00 5.32
N GLY A 350 -5.72 21.09 5.88
CA GLY A 350 -5.26 21.68 7.14
C GLY A 350 -5.46 20.74 8.33
N LEU A 351 -6.63 20.10 8.44
CA LEU A 351 -6.91 19.11 9.49
C LEU A 351 -5.97 17.90 9.40
N VAL A 352 -5.77 17.37 8.19
CA VAL A 352 -4.85 16.25 7.97
C VAL A 352 -3.41 16.66 8.30
N ALA A 353 -2.98 17.86 7.94
CA ALA A 353 -1.67 18.38 8.31
C ALA A 353 -1.52 18.50 9.84
N GLY A 354 -2.56 18.94 10.55
CA GLY A 354 -2.61 18.97 12.02
C GLY A 354 -2.42 17.57 12.63
N VAL A 355 -3.09 16.56 12.08
CA VAL A 355 -2.92 15.16 12.51
C VAL A 355 -1.49 14.66 12.27
N LEU A 356 -0.88 15.01 11.14
CA LEU A 356 0.52 14.66 10.83
C LEU A 356 1.51 15.31 11.80
N ILE A 357 1.33 16.60 12.13
CA ILE A 357 2.17 17.33 13.09
C ILE A 357 2.02 16.73 14.48
N PHE A 358 0.79 16.43 14.90
CA PHE A 358 0.53 15.78 16.18
C PHE A 358 1.18 14.39 16.23
N ALA A 359 1.04 13.58 15.18
CA ALA A 359 1.69 12.27 15.09
C ALA A 359 3.23 12.40 15.16
N ALA A 360 3.82 13.41 14.50
CA ALA A 360 5.25 13.68 14.57
C ALA A 360 5.70 14.07 15.98
N ALA A 361 4.90 14.85 16.72
CA ALA A 361 5.16 15.20 18.11
C ALA A 361 5.07 13.97 19.03
N VAL A 362 4.08 13.08 18.82
CA VAL A 362 3.98 11.82 19.55
C VAL A 362 5.22 10.94 19.31
N VAL A 363 5.65 10.80 18.04
CA VAL A 363 6.86 10.05 17.70
C VAL A 363 8.12 10.69 18.31
N TRP A 364 8.15 12.01 18.45
CA TRP A 364 9.25 12.70 19.14
C TRP A 364 9.30 12.33 20.61
N HIS A 365 8.18 12.44 21.31
CA HIS A 365 8.09 12.15 22.75
C HIS A 365 8.40 10.68 23.03
N GLU A 366 7.98 9.78 22.13
CA GLU A 366 8.13 8.33 22.23
C GLU A 366 9.34 7.78 21.45
N ALA A 367 10.29 8.64 21.09
CA ALA A 367 11.46 8.24 20.30
C ALA A 367 12.24 7.03 20.89
N PRO A 368 12.42 6.89 22.21
CA PRO A 368 13.08 5.69 22.77
C PRO A 368 12.32 4.41 22.45
N ALA A 369 10.99 4.40 22.58
CA ALA A 369 10.17 3.24 22.27
C ALA A 369 10.20 2.90 20.77
N VAL A 370 10.08 3.92 19.91
CA VAL A 370 10.10 3.77 18.45
C VAL A 370 11.47 3.30 17.93
N ASN A 371 12.56 3.61 18.62
CA ASN A 371 13.92 3.19 18.27
C ASN A 371 14.31 1.82 18.87
N GLY A 372 13.40 1.11 19.53
CA GLY A 372 13.67 -0.19 20.14
C GLY A 372 14.44 -0.13 21.48
N GLN A 373 14.62 1.05 22.05
CA GLN A 373 15.35 1.25 23.31
C GLN A 373 14.48 1.05 24.56
N GLY A 374 13.18 0.80 24.38
CA GLY A 374 12.20 0.65 25.47
C GLY A 374 12.02 -0.77 26.01
N ALA A 375 12.63 -1.79 25.38
CA ALA A 375 12.40 -3.18 25.75
C ALA A 375 12.89 -3.59 27.15
N GLY A 376 13.65 -2.73 27.83
CA GLY A 376 14.14 -2.94 29.20
C GLY A 376 13.33 -2.23 30.31
N ARG A 377 12.37 -1.34 29.97
CA ARG A 377 11.61 -0.59 30.97
C ARG A 377 10.20 -1.14 31.24
N ASP A 378 9.68 -1.99 30.35
CA ASP A 378 8.35 -2.60 30.52
C ASP A 378 8.41 -3.96 31.24
N ALA A 379 9.58 -4.36 31.73
CA ALA A 379 9.84 -5.62 32.46
C ALA A 379 10.23 -5.40 33.93
N ALA A 380 10.06 -4.18 34.44
CA ALA A 380 10.31 -3.86 35.86
C ALA A 380 9.00 -3.49 36.57
#